data_31c991d7b19999699a4c06f374df77ae
#
_entry.id   31c991d7b19999699a4c06f374df77ae
#
_cell.length_a   1.000
_cell.length_b   1.000
_cell.length_c   1.000
_cell.angle_alpha   90.00
_cell.angle_beta   90.00
_cell.angle_gamma   90.00
#
_symmetry.space_group_name_H-M   'P 1'
#
loop_
_entity.id
_entity.type
_entity.pdbx_description
1 polymer ?
#
loop_
_entity_poly.entity_id
_entity_poly.type
_entity_poly.pdbx_seq_one_letter_code
_entity_poly.pdbx_strand_id
1 'polypeptide(L)'
;ETLEIYAPIAHRLGINSIKWELEDLSFFYLEPNKYKQVSRMVTESRAEREAYLADVIAIIRDEMNKVGIQAQVMGRPKHLYSIYQKMAKKGKGFSEIYDLIAVRVIVKSVRDCYSALGAVHTLWHPMPGRFKDYIAMPKFNMYQSLHTTVMGPAGRPLEVQIRTEEMHRASEYGVAAHWRYKESGGKVSASALDQQLAWLREM
;
A
#
# COMPACT_ATOMS: atom_id res chain seq x y z
N GLU A 1 5.85 -7.12 -23.38
CA GLU A 1 4.74 -6.17 -23.54
C GLU A 1 3.96 -5.96 -22.24
N THR A 2 3.37 -7.03 -21.63
CA THR A 2 2.51 -6.86 -20.43
C THR A 2 3.25 -6.16 -19.29
N LEU A 3 4.46 -6.58 -18.96
CA LEU A 3 5.26 -6.03 -17.87
C LEU A 3 5.81 -4.64 -18.17
N GLU A 4 6.09 -4.35 -19.46
CA GLU A 4 6.77 -3.11 -19.88
C GLU A 4 5.79 -2.03 -20.36
N ILE A 5 4.57 -2.42 -20.78
CA ILE A 5 3.57 -1.50 -21.34
C ILE A 5 2.33 -1.45 -20.44
N TYR A 6 1.60 -2.58 -20.31
CA TYR A 6 0.29 -2.56 -19.66
C TYR A 6 0.37 -2.35 -18.13
N ALA A 7 1.33 -2.96 -17.44
CA ALA A 7 1.49 -2.74 -16.01
C ALA A 7 1.91 -1.29 -15.68
N PRO A 8 2.83 -0.64 -16.40
CA PRO A 8 3.09 0.79 -16.30
C PRO A 8 1.88 1.68 -16.59
N ILE A 9 1.06 1.36 -17.60
CA ILE A 9 -0.17 2.09 -17.90
C ILE A 9 -1.15 1.98 -16.72
N ALA A 10 -1.41 0.76 -16.23
CA ALA A 10 -2.25 0.56 -15.05
C ALA A 10 -1.73 1.33 -13.82
N HIS A 11 -0.41 1.39 -13.64
CA HIS A 11 0.22 2.20 -12.58
C HIS A 11 -0.04 3.69 -12.75
N ARG A 12 0.10 4.22 -13.97
CA ARG A 12 -0.15 5.63 -14.27
C ARG A 12 -1.62 6.00 -14.07
N LEU A 13 -2.55 5.10 -14.42
CA LEU A 13 -3.97 5.26 -14.17
C LEU A 13 -4.37 5.08 -12.70
N GLY A 14 -3.43 4.73 -11.83
CA GLY A 14 -3.68 4.50 -10.40
C GLY A 14 -4.41 3.18 -10.09
N ILE A 15 -4.62 2.31 -11.09
CA ILE A 15 -5.34 1.03 -10.93
C ILE A 15 -4.36 -0.03 -10.41
N ASN A 16 -4.06 0.06 -9.11
CA ASN A 16 -3.04 -0.79 -8.52
C ASN A 16 -3.41 -2.27 -8.49
N SER A 17 -4.68 -2.62 -8.36
CA SER A 17 -5.15 -4.01 -8.39
C SER A 17 -4.76 -4.70 -9.70
N ILE A 18 -5.09 -4.07 -10.83
CA ILE A 18 -4.73 -4.59 -12.17
C ILE A 18 -3.22 -4.60 -12.38
N LYS A 19 -2.52 -3.52 -11.97
CA LYS A 19 -1.07 -3.47 -12.08
C LYS A 19 -0.40 -4.67 -11.42
N TRP A 20 -0.77 -4.98 -10.20
CA TRP A 20 -0.14 -6.07 -9.44
C TRP A 20 -0.44 -7.44 -10.03
N GLU A 21 -1.65 -7.66 -10.50
CA GLU A 21 -2.03 -8.90 -11.18
C GLU A 21 -1.24 -9.09 -12.47
N LEU A 22 -1.13 -8.05 -13.29
CA LEU A 22 -0.34 -8.08 -14.51
C LEU A 22 1.16 -8.34 -14.23
N GLU A 23 1.72 -7.71 -13.19
CA GLU A 23 3.10 -7.92 -12.77
C GLU A 23 3.35 -9.35 -12.30
N ASP A 24 2.50 -9.90 -11.42
CA ASP A 24 2.68 -11.26 -10.87
C ASP A 24 2.46 -12.34 -11.94
N LEU A 25 1.45 -12.21 -12.81
CA LEU A 25 1.24 -13.11 -13.94
C LEU A 25 2.42 -13.06 -14.92
N SER A 26 2.89 -11.87 -15.28
CA SER A 26 4.05 -11.73 -16.16
C SER A 26 5.30 -12.37 -15.56
N PHE A 27 5.52 -12.18 -14.26
CA PHE A 27 6.64 -12.79 -13.54
C PHE A 27 6.56 -14.31 -13.55
N PHE A 28 5.37 -14.88 -13.35
CA PHE A 28 5.15 -16.32 -13.42
C PHE A 28 5.55 -16.91 -14.79
N TYR A 29 5.17 -16.26 -15.90
CA TYR A 29 5.45 -16.76 -17.24
C TYR A 29 6.87 -16.45 -17.74
N LEU A 30 7.42 -15.27 -17.42
CA LEU A 30 8.73 -14.86 -17.91
C LEU A 30 9.90 -15.46 -17.13
N GLU A 31 9.72 -15.64 -15.82
CA GLU A 31 10.78 -16.09 -14.90
C GLU A 31 10.27 -17.19 -13.95
N PRO A 32 9.79 -18.34 -14.48
CA PRO A 32 9.09 -19.36 -13.69
C PRO A 32 9.93 -19.91 -12.54
N ASN A 33 11.23 -20.04 -12.73
CA ASN A 33 12.13 -20.55 -11.67
C ASN A 33 12.28 -19.54 -10.52
N LYS A 34 12.45 -18.27 -10.83
CA LYS A 34 12.53 -17.19 -9.84
C LYS A 34 11.20 -16.97 -9.13
N TYR A 35 10.09 -17.06 -9.87
CA TYR A 35 8.74 -17.02 -9.30
C TYR A 35 8.54 -18.15 -8.27
N LYS A 36 8.87 -19.40 -8.62
CA LYS A 36 8.77 -20.54 -7.71
C LYS A 36 9.65 -20.35 -6.47
N GLN A 37 10.88 -19.84 -6.65
CA GLN A 37 11.78 -19.57 -5.53
C GLN A 37 11.20 -18.53 -4.56
N VAL A 38 10.76 -17.39 -5.06
CA VAL A 38 10.17 -16.33 -4.23
C VAL A 38 8.87 -16.79 -3.58
N SER A 39 8.01 -17.48 -4.33
CA SER A 39 6.75 -18.03 -3.83
C SER A 39 6.98 -19.01 -2.68
N ARG A 40 7.98 -19.90 -2.78
CA ARG A 40 8.36 -20.84 -1.73
C ARG A 40 8.82 -20.11 -0.46
N MET A 41 9.73 -19.14 -0.58
CA MET A 41 10.20 -18.34 0.56
C MET A 41 9.05 -17.61 1.27
N VAL A 42 8.11 -17.06 0.49
CA VAL A 42 6.90 -16.40 1.02
C VAL A 42 5.99 -17.39 1.73
N THR A 43 5.83 -18.60 1.20
CA THR A 43 4.99 -19.66 1.80
C THR A 43 5.60 -20.20 3.07
N GLU A 44 6.89 -20.50 3.09
CA GLU A 44 7.60 -21.04 4.27
C GLU A 44 7.54 -20.08 5.47
N SER A 45 7.53 -18.77 5.25
CA SER A 45 7.42 -17.77 6.33
C SER A 45 5.97 -17.31 6.62
N ARG A 46 4.96 -17.93 6.00
CA ARG A 46 3.59 -17.45 6.03
C ARG A 46 2.98 -17.49 7.43
N ALA A 47 3.06 -18.63 8.10
CA ALA A 47 2.43 -18.82 9.42
C ALA A 47 2.99 -17.84 10.46
N GLU A 48 4.31 -17.66 10.49
CA GLU A 48 4.97 -16.72 11.41
C GLU A 48 4.56 -15.26 11.11
N ARG A 49 4.47 -14.90 9.84
CA ARG A 49 4.05 -13.55 9.44
C ARG A 49 2.59 -13.28 9.74
N GLU A 50 1.71 -14.26 9.52
CA GLU A 50 0.28 -14.14 9.82
C GLU A 50 0.05 -13.97 11.33
N ALA A 51 0.74 -14.75 12.17
CA ALA A 51 0.69 -14.61 13.62
C ALA A 51 1.16 -13.22 14.07
N TYR A 52 2.33 -12.78 13.59
CA TYR A 52 2.86 -11.46 13.90
C TYR A 52 1.92 -10.33 13.44
N LEU A 53 1.34 -10.44 12.24
CA LEU A 53 0.38 -9.46 11.72
C LEU A 53 -0.89 -9.41 12.56
N ALA A 54 -1.39 -10.56 13.03
CA ALA A 54 -2.57 -10.60 13.90
C ALA A 54 -2.32 -9.82 15.20
N ASP A 55 -1.16 -10.02 15.84
CA ASP A 55 -0.77 -9.31 17.04
C ASP A 55 -0.64 -7.79 16.80
N VAL A 56 0.05 -7.41 15.73
CA VAL A 56 0.22 -6.01 15.35
C VAL A 56 -1.11 -5.33 15.06
N ILE A 57 -2.01 -5.99 14.33
CA ILE A 57 -3.35 -5.47 14.02
C ILE A 57 -4.15 -5.27 15.31
N ALA A 58 -4.08 -6.21 16.24
CA ALA A 58 -4.76 -6.10 17.53
C ALA A 58 -4.24 -4.90 18.34
N ILE A 59 -2.92 -4.73 18.44
CA ILE A 59 -2.29 -3.62 19.16
C ILE A 59 -2.68 -2.26 18.55
N ILE A 60 -2.59 -2.12 17.21
CA ILE A 60 -2.96 -0.86 16.55
C ILE A 60 -4.44 -0.57 16.74
N ARG A 61 -5.31 -1.57 16.58
CA ARG A 61 -6.77 -1.39 16.76
C ARG A 61 -7.10 -0.93 18.18
N ASP A 62 -6.46 -1.53 19.18
CA ASP A 62 -6.65 -1.17 20.57
C ASP A 62 -6.21 0.28 20.84
N GLU A 63 -5.07 0.68 20.28
CA GLU A 63 -4.58 2.05 20.39
C GLU A 63 -5.50 3.06 19.68
N MET A 64 -6.00 2.74 18.48
CA MET A 64 -6.98 3.60 17.78
C MET A 64 -8.24 3.79 18.63
N ASN A 65 -8.74 2.73 19.28
CA ASN A 65 -9.90 2.81 20.17
C ASN A 65 -9.62 3.70 21.39
N LYS A 66 -8.44 3.60 22.02
CA LYS A 66 -8.05 4.44 23.17
C LYS A 66 -8.05 5.93 22.83
N VAL A 67 -7.60 6.29 21.63
CA VAL A 67 -7.57 7.68 21.18
C VAL A 67 -8.87 8.12 20.49
N GLY A 68 -9.91 7.28 20.49
CA GLY A 68 -11.23 7.60 19.92
C GLY A 68 -11.30 7.66 18.40
N ILE A 69 -10.35 7.01 17.69
CA ILE A 69 -10.31 6.97 16.23
C ILE A 69 -10.99 5.70 15.73
N GLN A 70 -12.04 5.84 14.93
CA GLN A 70 -12.64 4.73 14.22
C GLN A 70 -11.75 4.34 13.04
N ALA A 71 -11.08 3.20 13.13
CA ALA A 71 -10.15 2.72 12.12
C ALA A 71 -10.41 1.28 11.72
N GLN A 72 -10.32 0.98 10.43
CA GLN A 72 -10.18 -0.38 9.93
C GLN A 72 -8.70 -0.69 9.78
N VAL A 73 -8.21 -1.69 10.51
CA VAL A 73 -6.81 -2.11 10.48
C VAL A 73 -6.71 -3.47 9.83
N MET A 74 -5.89 -3.58 8.79
CA MET A 74 -5.71 -4.82 8.03
C MET A 74 -4.26 -5.03 7.60
N GLY A 75 -3.86 -6.30 7.45
CA GLY A 75 -2.59 -6.64 6.83
C GLY A 75 -2.59 -6.28 5.35
N ARG A 76 -1.45 -5.82 4.86
CA ARG A 76 -1.25 -5.54 3.43
C ARG A 76 -0.44 -6.68 2.80
N PRO A 77 -1.06 -7.50 1.94
CA PRO A 77 -0.31 -8.51 1.19
C PRO A 77 0.67 -7.82 0.25
N LYS A 78 1.85 -8.41 0.10
CA LYS A 78 2.87 -7.92 -0.81
C LYS A 78 2.99 -8.88 -1.99
N HIS A 79 2.95 -8.33 -3.19
CA HIS A 79 2.98 -9.07 -4.44
C HIS A 79 4.36 -9.66 -4.71
N LEU A 80 4.42 -10.86 -5.28
CA LEU A 80 5.65 -11.63 -5.48
C LEU A 80 6.65 -10.90 -6.37
N TYR A 81 6.18 -10.27 -7.44
CA TYR A 81 7.04 -9.49 -8.32
C TYR A 81 7.67 -8.29 -7.62
N SER A 82 6.92 -7.61 -6.75
CA SER A 82 7.45 -6.50 -5.94
C SER A 82 8.54 -6.95 -4.96
N ILE A 83 8.43 -8.16 -4.42
CA ILE A 83 9.45 -8.78 -3.57
C ILE A 83 10.69 -9.09 -4.40
N TYR A 84 10.50 -9.79 -5.54
CA TYR A 84 11.59 -10.12 -6.47
C TYR A 84 12.37 -8.89 -6.94
N GLN A 85 11.67 -7.83 -7.34
CA GLN A 85 12.33 -6.59 -7.76
C GLN A 85 13.21 -5.98 -6.67
N LYS A 86 12.78 -6.04 -5.40
CA LYS A 86 13.60 -5.53 -4.29
C LYS A 86 14.82 -6.38 -4.03
N MET A 87 14.69 -7.71 -4.12
CA MET A 87 15.83 -8.62 -4.04
C MET A 87 16.84 -8.34 -5.16
N ALA A 88 16.36 -8.28 -6.40
CA ALA A 88 17.20 -8.08 -7.58
C ALA A 88 17.89 -6.70 -7.61
N LYS A 89 17.16 -5.61 -7.31
CA LYS A 89 17.69 -4.24 -7.37
C LYS A 89 18.62 -3.89 -6.22
N LYS A 90 18.44 -4.51 -5.04
CA LYS A 90 19.23 -4.17 -3.83
C LYS A 90 20.27 -5.21 -3.48
N GLY A 91 20.35 -6.33 -4.22
CA GLY A 91 21.25 -7.44 -3.90
C GLY A 91 21.01 -8.04 -2.51
N LYS A 92 19.80 -7.88 -1.96
CA LYS A 92 19.45 -8.30 -0.60
C LYS A 92 18.84 -9.69 -0.59
N GLY A 93 19.19 -10.47 0.42
CA GLY A 93 18.51 -11.72 0.72
C GLY A 93 17.05 -11.48 1.14
N PHE A 94 16.21 -12.50 1.03
CA PHE A 94 14.80 -12.43 1.42
C PHE A 94 14.61 -11.98 2.88
N SER A 95 15.44 -12.47 3.80
CA SER A 95 15.45 -12.09 5.22
C SER A 95 15.78 -10.61 5.49
N GLU A 96 16.41 -9.94 4.54
CA GLU A 96 16.79 -8.52 4.64
C GLU A 96 15.71 -7.58 4.06
N ILE A 97 14.60 -8.13 3.57
CA ILE A 97 13.49 -7.34 3.07
C ILE A 97 12.56 -7.00 4.24
N TYR A 98 12.90 -5.93 4.95
CA TYR A 98 12.19 -5.46 6.15
C TYR A 98 10.73 -5.03 5.92
N ASP A 99 10.30 -4.84 4.68
CA ASP A 99 8.96 -4.37 4.34
C ASP A 99 8.01 -5.47 3.84
N LEU A 100 8.31 -6.73 4.19
CA LEU A 100 7.40 -7.85 3.95
C LEU A 100 6.17 -7.81 4.86
N ILE A 101 6.31 -7.16 6.01
CA ILE A 101 5.24 -7.00 6.99
C ILE A 101 4.76 -5.55 6.90
N ALA A 102 3.54 -5.39 6.45
CA ALA A 102 2.91 -4.09 6.33
C ALA A 102 1.45 -4.16 6.80
N VAL A 103 1.01 -3.08 7.46
CA VAL A 103 -0.38 -2.88 7.84
C VAL A 103 -0.94 -1.63 7.18
N ARG A 104 -2.24 -1.64 6.99
CA ARG A 104 -3.01 -0.52 6.49
C ARG A 104 -4.02 -0.12 7.53
N VAL A 105 -4.03 1.18 7.85
CA VAL A 105 -4.98 1.81 8.76
C VAL A 105 -5.87 2.73 7.92
N ILE A 106 -7.15 2.42 7.83
CA ILE A 106 -8.13 3.19 7.08
C ILE A 106 -9.02 3.91 8.08
N VAL A 107 -9.10 5.22 7.93
CA VAL A 107 -9.84 6.14 8.82
C VAL A 107 -10.81 7.02 8.03
N LYS A 108 -11.66 7.77 8.73
CA LYS A 108 -12.72 8.57 8.09
C LYS A 108 -12.25 9.89 7.51
N SER A 109 -11.30 10.56 8.17
CA SER A 109 -10.89 11.92 7.79
C SER A 109 -9.37 12.07 7.68
N VAL A 110 -8.93 13.11 6.97
CA VAL A 110 -7.50 13.48 6.89
C VAL A 110 -6.95 13.82 8.28
N ARG A 111 -7.74 14.48 9.14
CA ARG A 111 -7.36 14.76 10.51
C ARG A 111 -7.08 13.46 11.28
N ASP A 112 -7.93 12.46 11.12
CA ASP A 112 -7.74 11.15 11.77
C ASP A 112 -6.49 10.44 11.24
N CYS A 113 -6.10 10.66 9.96
CA CYS A 113 -4.85 10.10 9.45
C CYS A 113 -3.63 10.60 10.25
N TYR A 114 -3.53 11.90 10.49
CA TYR A 114 -2.43 12.47 11.26
C TYR A 114 -2.50 12.12 12.75
N SER A 115 -3.70 12.04 13.31
CA SER A 115 -3.89 11.58 14.68
C SER A 115 -3.48 10.12 14.86
N ALA A 116 -3.86 9.25 13.92
CA ALA A 116 -3.45 7.84 13.89
C ALA A 116 -1.93 7.68 13.70
N LEU A 117 -1.28 8.55 12.91
CA LEU A 117 0.17 8.58 12.79
C LEU A 117 0.83 8.88 14.14
N GLY A 118 0.35 9.88 14.86
CA GLY A 118 0.83 10.22 16.20
C GLY A 118 0.69 9.06 17.18
N ALA A 119 -0.47 8.39 17.18
CA ALA A 119 -0.72 7.21 18.01
C ALA A 119 0.24 6.05 17.69
N VAL A 120 0.46 5.76 16.41
CA VAL A 120 1.41 4.71 15.97
C VAL A 120 2.85 5.06 16.39
N HIS A 121 3.26 6.33 16.29
CA HIS A 121 4.59 6.77 16.72
C HIS A 121 4.74 6.81 18.26
N THR A 122 3.65 6.86 18.98
CA THR A 122 3.65 6.70 20.46
C THR A 122 3.84 5.23 20.85
N LEU A 123 3.25 4.30 20.09
CA LEU A 123 3.47 2.86 20.30
C LEU A 123 4.90 2.43 19.99
N TRP A 124 5.46 2.92 18.87
CA TRP A 124 6.73 2.44 18.33
C TRP A 124 7.55 3.57 17.70
N HIS A 125 8.85 3.52 17.92
CA HIS A 125 9.76 4.53 17.36
C HIS A 125 9.83 4.46 15.83
N PRO A 126 9.62 5.59 15.14
CA PRO A 126 9.76 5.63 13.69
C PRO A 126 11.23 5.50 13.27
N MET A 127 11.46 4.79 12.17
CA MET A 127 12.79 4.67 11.57
C MET A 127 13.15 5.95 10.80
N PRO A 128 14.34 6.55 11.05
CA PRO A 128 14.77 7.76 10.36
C PRO A 128 14.75 7.63 8.83
N GLY A 129 14.26 8.66 8.14
CA GLY A 129 14.19 8.70 6.67
C GLY A 129 13.15 7.76 6.03
N ARG A 130 12.31 7.11 6.84
CA ARG A 130 11.28 6.18 6.36
C ARG A 130 9.85 6.72 6.43
N PHE A 131 9.69 7.98 6.78
CA PHE A 131 8.38 8.66 6.73
C PHE A 131 8.18 9.34 5.37
N LYS A 132 6.98 9.23 4.82
CA LYS A 132 6.55 9.90 3.60
C LYS A 132 5.11 10.35 3.72
N ASP A 133 4.86 11.61 3.48
CA ASP A 133 3.53 12.22 3.46
C ASP A 133 3.05 12.42 2.02
N TYR A 134 2.31 11.43 1.54
CA TYR A 134 1.66 11.52 0.23
C TYR A 134 0.22 12.08 0.33
N ILE A 135 -0.23 12.50 1.53
CA ILE A 135 -1.48 13.26 1.66
C ILE A 135 -1.20 14.73 1.33
N ALA A 136 -0.17 15.31 1.95
CA ALA A 136 0.25 16.68 1.68
C ALA A 136 0.90 16.82 0.29
N MET A 137 1.63 15.80 -0.18
CA MET A 137 2.31 15.78 -1.47
C MET A 137 1.91 14.53 -2.26
N PRO A 138 0.74 14.53 -2.93
CA PRO A 138 0.27 13.40 -3.71
C PRO A 138 1.26 12.99 -4.80
N LYS A 139 1.30 11.71 -5.12
CA LYS A 139 2.09 11.24 -6.27
C LYS A 139 1.45 11.70 -7.58
N PHE A 140 2.23 11.65 -8.68
CA PHE A 140 1.74 11.99 -10.02
C PHE A 140 0.46 11.26 -10.43
N ASN A 141 0.22 10.04 -9.93
CA ASN A 141 -0.99 9.25 -10.17
C ASN A 141 -2.08 9.49 -9.11
N MET A 142 -2.06 10.62 -8.41
CA MET A 142 -2.99 11.03 -7.36
C MET A 142 -3.05 10.09 -6.14
N TYR A 143 -2.06 9.21 -5.99
CA TYR A 143 -1.98 8.34 -4.83
C TYR A 143 -1.72 9.15 -3.56
N GLN A 144 -2.56 8.97 -2.54
CA GLN A 144 -2.46 9.62 -1.24
C GLN A 144 -2.43 8.58 -0.11
N SER A 145 -1.52 8.75 0.83
CA SER A 145 -1.40 7.96 2.05
C SER A 145 -0.24 8.51 2.90
N LEU A 146 -0.29 8.39 4.22
CA LEU A 146 0.91 8.48 5.05
C LEU A 146 1.60 7.13 5.06
N HIS A 147 2.91 7.13 4.91
CA HIS A 147 3.74 5.93 5.03
C HIS A 147 4.77 6.15 6.13
N THR A 148 4.80 5.28 7.10
CA THR A 148 5.86 5.25 8.10
C THR A 148 6.37 3.84 8.30
N THR A 149 7.65 3.69 8.63
CA THR A 149 8.21 2.42 9.08
C THR A 149 8.62 2.60 10.53
N VAL A 150 8.14 1.74 11.39
CA VAL A 150 8.40 1.78 12.82
C VAL A 150 9.12 0.50 13.26
N MET A 151 9.80 0.56 14.41
CA MET A 151 10.33 -0.64 15.08
C MET A 151 9.21 -1.26 15.90
N GLY A 152 8.49 -2.20 15.30
CA GLY A 152 7.35 -2.87 15.89
C GLY A 152 7.74 -3.92 16.96
N PRO A 153 6.80 -4.79 17.37
CA PRO A 153 7.05 -5.84 18.34
C PRO A 153 8.26 -6.69 17.99
N ALA A 154 8.98 -7.18 19.00
CA ALA A 154 10.22 -7.96 18.85
C ALA A 154 11.31 -7.27 18.01
N GLY A 155 11.31 -5.93 17.91
CA GLY A 155 12.30 -5.16 17.15
C GLY A 155 12.22 -5.39 15.64
N ARG A 156 11.07 -5.84 15.11
CA ARG A 156 10.89 -6.06 13.67
C ARG A 156 10.39 -4.79 12.99
N PRO A 157 11.02 -4.37 11.87
CA PRO A 157 10.52 -3.26 11.08
C PRO A 157 9.12 -3.54 10.55
N LEU A 158 8.22 -2.58 10.76
CA LEU A 158 6.81 -2.63 10.35
C LEU A 158 6.48 -1.41 9.51
N GLU A 159 6.04 -1.62 8.26
CA GLU A 159 5.49 -0.53 7.43
C GLU A 159 4.02 -0.30 7.80
N VAL A 160 3.68 0.94 8.14
CA VAL A 160 2.29 1.36 8.40
C VAL A 160 1.86 2.37 7.34
N GLN A 161 0.76 2.07 6.67
CA GLN A 161 0.13 2.94 5.68
C GLN A 161 -1.19 3.45 6.24
N ILE A 162 -1.35 4.77 6.32
CA ILE A 162 -2.54 5.40 6.90
C ILE A 162 -3.20 6.27 5.82
N ARG A 163 -4.50 6.10 5.62
CA ARG A 163 -5.27 6.84 4.60
C ARG A 163 -6.76 6.83 4.91
N THR A 164 -7.51 7.72 4.26
CA THR A 164 -8.97 7.71 4.36
C THR A 164 -9.57 6.60 3.49
N GLU A 165 -10.87 6.29 3.71
CA GLU A 165 -11.63 5.35 2.87
C GLU A 165 -11.65 5.80 1.39
N GLU A 166 -11.76 7.11 1.16
CA GLU A 166 -11.75 7.68 -0.19
C GLU A 166 -10.40 7.48 -0.87
N MET A 167 -9.30 7.82 -0.18
CA MET A 167 -7.93 7.57 -0.66
C MET A 167 -7.67 6.08 -0.90
N HIS A 168 -8.27 5.22 -0.08
CA HIS A 168 -8.16 3.77 -0.25
C HIS A 168 -8.83 3.32 -1.54
N ARG A 169 -10.07 3.74 -1.78
CA ARG A 169 -10.78 3.44 -3.03
C ARG A 169 -10.05 3.98 -4.26
N ALA A 170 -9.62 5.25 -4.19
CA ALA A 170 -8.85 5.86 -5.27
C ALA A 170 -7.55 5.08 -5.57
N SER A 171 -6.86 4.55 -4.55
CA SER A 171 -5.63 3.78 -4.75
C SER A 171 -5.83 2.36 -5.28
N GLU A 172 -7.00 1.74 -5.07
CA GLU A 172 -7.29 0.40 -5.57
C GLU A 172 -7.83 0.43 -7.01
N TYR A 173 -8.68 1.40 -7.31
CA TYR A 173 -9.42 1.46 -8.58
C TYR A 173 -9.01 2.62 -9.49
N GLY A 174 -8.13 3.53 -9.03
CA GLY A 174 -7.63 4.65 -9.80
C GLY A 174 -8.74 5.52 -10.37
N VAL A 175 -8.57 5.95 -11.62
CA VAL A 175 -9.55 6.78 -12.36
C VAL A 175 -10.93 6.08 -12.43
N ALA A 176 -10.96 4.75 -12.47
CA ALA A 176 -12.21 3.99 -12.51
C ALA A 176 -13.05 4.11 -11.23
N ALA A 177 -12.46 4.43 -10.07
CA ALA A 177 -13.21 4.68 -8.83
C ALA A 177 -14.18 5.84 -8.98
N HIS A 178 -13.76 6.90 -9.68
CA HIS A 178 -14.59 8.08 -9.93
C HIS A 178 -15.71 7.81 -10.93
N TRP A 179 -15.48 6.95 -11.91
CA TRP A 179 -16.51 6.58 -12.89
C TRP A 179 -17.64 5.76 -12.26
N ARG A 180 -17.28 4.74 -11.44
CA ARG A 180 -18.27 3.93 -10.71
C ARG A 180 -19.12 4.79 -9.75
N TYR A 181 -18.50 5.75 -9.07
CA TYR A 181 -19.22 6.66 -8.17
C TYR A 181 -20.22 7.55 -8.93
N LYS A 182 -19.85 8.00 -10.13
CA LYS A 182 -20.71 8.80 -11.01
C LYS A 182 -21.90 8.00 -11.55
N GLU A 183 -21.69 6.74 -11.92
CA GLU A 183 -22.75 5.81 -12.35
C GLU A 183 -23.74 5.48 -11.21
N SER A 184 -23.29 5.48 -9.96
CA SER A 184 -24.12 5.26 -8.77
C SER A 184 -24.84 6.52 -8.25
N GLY A 185 -24.84 7.64 -9.00
CA GLY A 185 -25.58 8.86 -8.67
C GLY A 185 -24.85 9.84 -7.73
N GLY A 186 -23.57 9.62 -7.44
CA GLY A 186 -22.75 10.53 -6.64
C GLY A 186 -22.28 11.78 -7.42
N LYS A 187 -22.31 12.96 -6.79
CA LYS A 187 -21.77 14.21 -7.37
C LYS A 187 -20.26 14.26 -7.15
N VAL A 188 -19.47 14.04 -8.19
CA VAL A 188 -18.01 14.36 -8.19
C VAL A 188 -17.86 15.79 -8.70
N SER A 189 -17.02 16.60 -8.05
CA SER A 189 -16.69 17.93 -8.59
C SER A 189 -15.99 17.75 -9.94
N ALA A 190 -16.47 18.44 -10.97
CA ALA A 190 -15.91 18.40 -12.32
C ALA A 190 -14.40 18.73 -12.32
N SER A 191 -13.92 19.58 -11.40
CA SER A 191 -12.54 20.00 -11.29
C SER A 191 -11.55 18.88 -10.96
N ALA A 192 -11.92 17.89 -10.14
CA ALA A 192 -11.03 16.77 -9.80
C ALA A 192 -10.89 15.79 -10.98
N LEU A 193 -11.96 15.58 -11.74
CA LEU A 193 -11.93 14.75 -12.95
C LEU A 193 -11.16 15.45 -14.07
N ASP A 194 -11.34 16.75 -14.24
CA ASP A 194 -10.65 17.54 -15.26
C ASP A 194 -9.14 17.60 -15.01
N GLN A 195 -8.70 17.68 -13.75
CA GLN A 195 -7.27 17.61 -13.40
C GLN A 195 -6.67 16.23 -13.72
N GLN A 196 -7.40 15.14 -13.46
CA GLN A 196 -6.96 13.80 -13.80
C GLN A 196 -6.95 13.54 -15.31
N LEU A 197 -7.91 14.09 -16.05
CA LEU A 197 -7.98 13.98 -17.51
C LEU A 197 -7.00 14.91 -18.21
N ALA A 198 -6.72 16.10 -17.67
CA ALA A 198 -5.70 17.00 -18.19
C ALA A 198 -4.32 16.32 -18.19
N TRP A 199 -3.98 15.65 -17.10
CA TRP A 199 -2.75 14.88 -17.01
C TRP A 199 -2.66 13.72 -18.03
N LEU A 200 -3.78 13.04 -18.34
CA LEU A 200 -3.83 12.02 -19.39
C LEU A 200 -3.64 12.57 -20.81
N ARG A 201 -3.92 13.87 -21.02
CA ARG A 201 -3.74 14.55 -22.31
C ARG A 201 -2.30 15.03 -22.54
N GLU A 202 -1.50 15.16 -21.48
CA GLU A 202 -0.09 15.55 -21.55
C GLU A 202 0.86 14.35 -21.76
N MET A 203 0.31 13.13 -21.89
CA MET A 203 1.03 11.89 -22.24
C MET A 203 0.97 11.57 -23.72
#